data_42e5f8fc1d1e6fa7eec6c3a0ffb653e4
#
_entry.id   42e5f8fc1d1e6fa7eec6c3a0ffb653e4
#
_cell.length_a   1.000
_cell.length_b   1.000
_cell.length_c   1.000
_cell.angle_alpha   90.00
_cell.angle_beta   90.00
_cell.angle_gamma   90.00
#
_symmetry.space_group_name_H-M   'P 1'
#
loop_
_entity.id
_entity.type
_entity.pdbx_description
1 polymer ?
#
loop_
_entity_poly.entity_id
_entity_poly.type
_entity_poly.pdbx_seq_one_letter_code
_entity_poly.pdbx_strand_id
1 'polypeptide(L)'
;MTADAGAHAHSLSVADLAAWVRRSAALIAEHAEELTELDAAIGDADHGANMKRGLAAAAEAVQTGSFTSADALLKKVGTTLVSTVGGASGPLYGTFFLRAGGAVAGLEVLDAQALASALEAGVGGLAARGRATTGEKTMLDAWSPALKALRTHPGDLAAGVAAAVQAAAEGRAAPKSMVATKGRASYLGERSVGHIDPGAASTVLLLTALDDVVAGRAS
;
A
#
# COMPACT_ATOMS: atom_id res chain seq x y z
N MET A 1 -3.15 -39.07 -6.41
CA MET A 1 -2.42 -37.93 -5.78
C MET A 1 -3.29 -36.71 -6.00
N THR A 2 -4.16 -36.43 -5.05
CA THR A 2 -5.02 -35.26 -5.05
C THR A 2 -4.18 -34.07 -4.56
N ALA A 3 -3.97 -33.06 -5.43
CA ALA A 3 -3.37 -31.81 -5.05
C ALA A 3 -4.22 -31.17 -3.95
N ASP A 4 -3.56 -30.85 -2.84
CA ASP A 4 -4.15 -30.16 -1.69
C ASP A 4 -4.49 -28.71 -2.10
N ALA A 5 -5.74 -28.51 -2.51
CA ALA A 5 -6.28 -27.21 -2.91
C ALA A 5 -6.88 -26.49 -1.69
N GLY A 6 -6.11 -26.35 -0.61
CA GLY A 6 -6.63 -25.77 0.65
C GLY A 6 -5.61 -25.19 1.60
N ALA A 7 -4.34 -25.10 1.24
CA ALA A 7 -3.37 -24.40 2.08
C ALA A 7 -3.50 -22.89 1.88
N HIS A 8 -4.31 -22.23 2.71
CA HIS A 8 -4.19 -20.79 2.89
C HIS A 8 -2.75 -20.48 3.25
N ALA A 9 -2.12 -19.54 2.54
CA ALA A 9 -0.72 -19.21 2.75
C ALA A 9 -0.50 -18.76 4.21
N HIS A 10 0.21 -19.58 4.98
CA HIS A 10 0.60 -19.24 6.36
C HIS A 10 1.74 -18.20 6.39
N SER A 11 2.33 -17.92 5.23
CA SER A 11 3.45 -17.01 5.07
C SER A 11 3.59 -16.56 3.60
N LEU A 12 4.26 -15.43 3.40
CA LEU A 12 4.58 -14.87 2.08
C LEU A 12 6.05 -15.10 1.78
N SER A 13 6.34 -15.79 0.70
CA SER A 13 7.68 -15.92 0.13
C SER A 13 8.10 -14.63 -0.62
N VAL A 14 9.37 -14.57 -1.02
CA VAL A 14 9.87 -13.50 -1.92
C VAL A 14 9.08 -13.49 -3.25
N ALA A 15 8.67 -14.65 -3.77
CA ALA A 15 7.86 -14.75 -4.96
C ALA A 15 6.45 -14.16 -4.76
N ASP A 16 5.84 -14.38 -3.60
CA ASP A 16 4.54 -13.79 -3.26
C ASP A 16 4.63 -12.27 -3.10
N LEU A 17 5.70 -11.76 -2.51
CA LEU A 17 5.96 -10.31 -2.43
C LEU A 17 6.14 -9.70 -3.83
N ALA A 18 6.82 -10.40 -4.74
CA ALA A 18 6.91 -9.96 -6.13
C ALA A 18 5.53 -10.00 -6.83
N ALA A 19 4.71 -11.00 -6.56
CA ALA A 19 3.33 -11.08 -7.04
C ALA A 19 2.48 -9.93 -6.48
N TRP A 20 2.61 -9.59 -5.20
CA TRP A 20 1.97 -8.41 -4.61
C TRP A 20 2.29 -7.12 -5.36
N VAL A 21 3.57 -6.87 -5.66
CA VAL A 21 3.98 -5.67 -6.40
C VAL A 21 3.40 -5.66 -7.82
N ARG A 22 3.42 -6.79 -8.54
CA ARG A 22 2.83 -6.91 -9.89
C ARG A 22 1.31 -6.71 -9.85
N ARG A 23 0.62 -7.34 -8.88
CA ARG A 23 -0.82 -7.18 -8.73
C ARG A 23 -1.20 -5.75 -8.35
N SER A 24 -0.42 -5.10 -7.48
CA SER A 24 -0.57 -3.67 -7.18
C SER A 24 -0.44 -2.80 -8.42
N ALA A 25 0.54 -3.06 -9.28
CA ALA A 25 0.70 -2.35 -10.54
C ALA A 25 -0.51 -2.51 -11.47
N ALA A 26 -1.06 -3.73 -11.56
CA ALA A 26 -2.25 -4.02 -12.37
C ALA A 26 -3.48 -3.26 -11.85
N LEU A 27 -3.78 -3.36 -10.55
CA LEU A 27 -4.93 -2.66 -9.95
C LEU A 27 -4.80 -1.13 -10.05
N ILE A 28 -3.62 -0.59 -9.81
CA ILE A 28 -3.40 0.86 -9.97
C ILE A 28 -3.53 1.29 -11.44
N ALA A 29 -3.10 0.47 -12.39
CA ALA A 29 -3.28 0.79 -13.81
C ALA A 29 -4.75 0.78 -14.23
N GLU A 30 -5.54 -0.16 -13.72
CA GLU A 30 -6.98 -0.28 -13.94
C GLU A 30 -7.75 0.91 -13.36
N HIS A 31 -7.36 1.39 -12.16
CA HIS A 31 -8.01 2.48 -11.45
C HIS A 31 -7.33 3.85 -11.64
N ALA A 32 -6.42 3.98 -12.60
CA ALA A 32 -5.61 5.21 -12.74
C ALA A 32 -6.46 6.45 -13.05
N GLU A 33 -7.54 6.31 -13.82
CA GLU A 33 -8.47 7.41 -14.14
C GLU A 33 -9.23 7.83 -12.87
N GLU A 34 -9.81 6.88 -12.13
CA GLU A 34 -10.49 7.16 -10.84
C GLU A 34 -9.56 7.90 -9.87
N LEU A 35 -8.33 7.43 -9.71
CA LEU A 35 -7.35 8.08 -8.84
C LEU A 35 -6.99 9.50 -9.30
N THR A 36 -6.95 9.73 -10.61
CA THR A 36 -6.71 11.06 -11.18
C THR A 36 -7.91 11.99 -10.95
N GLU A 37 -9.14 11.50 -11.12
CA GLU A 37 -10.35 12.25 -10.83
C GLU A 37 -10.49 12.64 -9.36
N LEU A 38 -10.18 11.71 -8.45
CA LEU A 38 -10.14 11.99 -7.01
C LEU A 38 -9.13 13.09 -6.69
N ASP A 39 -7.96 13.04 -7.31
CA ASP A 39 -6.91 14.04 -7.12
C ASP A 39 -7.26 15.38 -7.77
N ALA A 40 -7.92 15.39 -8.94
CA ALA A 40 -8.39 16.60 -9.59
C ALA A 40 -9.33 17.43 -8.71
N ALA A 41 -10.10 16.75 -7.85
CA ALA A 41 -11.04 17.41 -6.95
C ALA A 41 -10.38 18.15 -5.79
N ILE A 42 -9.20 17.68 -5.32
CA ILE A 42 -8.52 18.20 -4.11
C ILE A 42 -7.01 18.34 -4.25
N GLY A 43 -6.44 18.12 -5.43
CA GLY A 43 -5.00 18.13 -5.71
C GLY A 43 -4.66 18.77 -7.05
N ASP A 44 -3.74 18.13 -7.78
CA ASP A 44 -3.24 18.59 -9.09
C ASP A 44 -3.45 17.60 -10.23
N ALA A 45 -4.34 16.62 -10.03
CA ALA A 45 -4.77 15.62 -11.02
C ALA A 45 -3.64 14.73 -11.56
N ASP A 46 -2.63 14.44 -10.77
CA ASP A 46 -1.46 13.67 -11.23
C ASP A 46 -1.28 12.32 -10.51
N HIS A 47 -2.01 12.06 -9.42
CA HIS A 47 -1.81 10.91 -8.55
C HIS A 47 -1.95 9.58 -9.31
N GLY A 48 -3.00 9.40 -10.09
CA GLY A 48 -3.24 8.16 -10.84
C GLY A 48 -2.14 7.89 -11.87
N ALA A 49 -1.75 8.91 -12.65
CA ALA A 49 -0.69 8.79 -13.65
C ALA A 49 0.69 8.50 -12.99
N ASN A 50 0.98 9.17 -11.88
CA ASN A 50 2.23 9.00 -11.14
C ASN A 50 2.32 7.60 -10.52
N MET A 51 1.27 7.13 -9.84
CA MET A 51 1.23 5.80 -9.24
C MET A 51 1.31 4.69 -10.30
N LYS A 52 0.59 4.82 -11.41
CA LYS A 52 0.65 3.88 -12.54
C LYS A 52 2.07 3.75 -13.07
N ARG A 53 2.75 4.86 -13.36
CA ARG A 53 4.12 4.87 -13.86
C ARG A 53 5.07 4.23 -12.86
N GLY A 54 5.00 4.61 -11.59
CA GLY A 54 5.91 4.13 -10.57
C GLY A 54 5.76 2.65 -10.25
N LEU A 55 4.52 2.16 -10.11
CA LEU A 55 4.29 0.74 -9.83
C LEU A 55 4.56 -0.14 -11.05
N ALA A 56 4.35 0.35 -12.28
CA ALA A 56 4.79 -0.37 -13.48
C ALA A 56 6.32 -0.56 -13.49
N ALA A 57 7.09 0.49 -13.19
CA ALA A 57 8.54 0.38 -13.07
C ALA A 57 8.98 -0.54 -11.91
N ALA A 58 8.27 -0.52 -10.78
CA ALA A 58 8.54 -1.42 -9.66
C ALA A 58 8.23 -2.88 -10.04
N ALA A 59 7.13 -3.14 -10.73
CA ALA A 59 6.76 -4.48 -11.21
C ALA A 59 7.81 -5.03 -12.20
N GLU A 60 8.28 -4.22 -13.14
CA GLU A 60 9.38 -4.58 -14.05
C GLU A 60 10.66 -4.89 -13.25
N ALA A 61 11.01 -4.05 -12.29
CA ALA A 61 12.21 -4.24 -11.46
C ALA A 61 12.18 -5.53 -10.63
N VAL A 62 11.01 -5.95 -10.13
CA VAL A 62 10.88 -7.22 -9.38
C VAL A 62 10.78 -8.43 -10.32
N GLN A 63 10.31 -8.26 -11.54
CA GLN A 63 10.25 -9.32 -12.54
C GLN A 63 11.64 -9.64 -13.14
N THR A 64 12.47 -8.64 -13.38
CA THR A 64 13.80 -8.78 -13.99
C THR A 64 14.90 -9.00 -12.97
N GLY A 65 14.67 -8.66 -11.71
CA GLY A 65 15.62 -8.81 -10.61
C GLY A 65 15.63 -10.22 -10.03
N SER A 66 16.72 -10.55 -9.35
CA SER A 66 16.83 -11.76 -8.53
C SER A 66 16.97 -11.36 -7.07
N PHE A 67 16.06 -11.82 -6.23
CA PHE A 67 16.00 -11.47 -4.80
C PHE A 67 16.00 -12.75 -3.97
N THR A 68 16.87 -12.80 -2.98
CA THR A 68 16.99 -13.92 -2.03
C THR A 68 16.30 -13.62 -0.69
N SER A 69 15.90 -12.37 -0.46
CA SER A 69 15.24 -11.96 0.79
C SER A 69 14.16 -10.91 0.56
N ALA A 70 13.19 -10.88 1.46
CA ALA A 70 12.08 -9.93 1.46
C ALA A 70 12.55 -8.48 1.51
N ASP A 71 13.56 -8.21 2.33
CA ASP A 71 14.09 -6.85 2.48
C ASP A 71 14.77 -6.34 1.21
N ALA A 72 15.51 -7.19 0.50
CA ALA A 72 16.14 -6.81 -0.76
C ALA A 72 15.10 -6.43 -1.82
N LEU A 73 14.02 -7.21 -1.94
CA LEU A 73 12.91 -6.92 -2.84
C LEU A 73 12.18 -5.62 -2.45
N LEU A 74 11.76 -5.49 -1.19
CA LEU A 74 11.02 -4.31 -0.74
C LEU A 74 11.85 -3.02 -0.85
N LYS A 75 13.15 -3.07 -0.54
CA LYS A 75 14.07 -1.94 -0.74
C LYS A 75 14.22 -1.56 -2.21
N LYS A 76 14.29 -2.56 -3.12
CA LYS A 76 14.31 -2.31 -4.57
C LYS A 76 13.04 -1.60 -5.01
N VAL A 77 11.87 -2.06 -4.57
CA VAL A 77 10.59 -1.38 -4.83
C VAL A 77 10.62 0.06 -4.33
N GLY A 78 11.04 0.26 -3.07
CA GLY A 78 11.11 1.59 -2.47
C GLY A 78 12.00 2.56 -3.24
N THR A 79 13.22 2.13 -3.62
CA THR A 79 14.14 2.97 -4.41
C THR A 79 13.60 3.27 -5.80
N THR A 80 12.94 2.31 -6.44
CA THR A 80 12.31 2.50 -7.74
C THR A 80 11.19 3.54 -7.66
N LEU A 81 10.30 3.45 -6.64
CA LEU A 81 9.21 4.42 -6.47
C LEU A 81 9.73 5.84 -6.18
N VAL A 82 10.77 5.99 -5.36
CA VAL A 82 11.40 7.31 -5.13
C VAL A 82 11.87 7.95 -6.44
N SER A 83 12.42 7.15 -7.36
CA SER A 83 13.02 7.66 -8.60
C SER A 83 12.02 7.85 -9.75
N THR A 84 10.84 7.20 -9.71
CA THR A 84 9.92 7.13 -10.85
C THR A 84 8.55 7.77 -10.61
N VAL A 85 8.10 7.84 -9.34
CA VAL A 85 6.82 8.47 -9.00
C VAL A 85 7.04 9.96 -8.76
N GLY A 86 6.27 10.79 -9.46
CA GLY A 86 6.25 12.22 -9.24
C GLY A 86 5.48 12.65 -7.99
N GLY A 87 5.50 13.94 -7.70
CA GLY A 87 4.75 14.53 -6.61
C GLY A 87 5.17 14.05 -5.22
N ALA A 88 4.26 14.11 -4.25
CA ALA A 88 4.50 13.67 -2.88
C ALA A 88 4.47 12.14 -2.76
N SER A 89 3.74 11.44 -3.63
CA SER A 89 3.50 9.99 -3.55
C SER A 89 4.79 9.17 -3.69
N GLY A 90 5.72 9.59 -4.54
CA GLY A 90 7.01 8.92 -4.72
C GLY A 90 7.81 8.82 -3.42
N PRO A 91 8.17 9.95 -2.81
CA PRO A 91 8.85 9.95 -1.52
C PRO A 91 8.09 9.23 -0.40
N LEU A 92 6.76 9.29 -0.39
CA LEU A 92 5.93 8.66 0.64
C LEU A 92 5.91 7.14 0.48
N TYR A 93 5.43 6.61 -0.65
CA TYR A 93 5.39 5.16 -0.89
C TYR A 93 6.78 4.55 -0.98
N GLY A 94 7.75 5.28 -1.54
CA GLY A 94 9.14 4.83 -1.52
C GLY A 94 9.68 4.67 -0.11
N THR A 95 9.40 5.63 0.80
CA THR A 95 9.78 5.51 2.22
C THR A 95 9.06 4.35 2.89
N PHE A 96 7.77 4.13 2.58
CA PHE A 96 7.02 2.99 3.07
C PHE A 96 7.75 1.67 2.77
N PHE A 97 8.06 1.39 1.51
CA PHE A 97 8.71 0.14 1.12
C PHE A 97 10.14 0.02 1.65
N LEU A 98 10.89 1.12 1.71
CA LEU A 98 12.23 1.12 2.31
C LEU A 98 12.20 0.77 3.79
N ARG A 99 11.25 1.33 4.56
CA ARG A 99 11.10 1.06 5.99
C ARG A 99 10.54 -0.34 6.24
N ALA A 100 9.57 -0.77 5.45
CA ALA A 100 9.05 -2.13 5.51
C ALA A 100 10.16 -3.16 5.28
N GLY A 101 10.98 -2.98 4.24
CA GLY A 101 12.13 -3.84 4.00
C GLY A 101 13.15 -3.81 5.13
N GLY A 102 13.39 -2.63 5.74
CA GLY A 102 14.31 -2.52 6.87
C GLY A 102 13.87 -3.33 8.10
N ALA A 103 12.57 -3.46 8.33
CA ALA A 103 12.03 -4.20 9.47
C ALA A 103 12.11 -5.73 9.34
N VAL A 104 12.31 -6.25 8.12
CA VAL A 104 12.36 -7.69 7.80
C VAL A 104 13.72 -8.10 7.21
N ALA A 105 14.79 -7.42 7.64
CA ALA A 105 16.12 -7.65 7.12
C ALA A 105 16.54 -9.12 7.25
N GLY A 106 16.96 -9.71 6.14
CA GLY A 106 17.44 -11.10 6.06
C GLY A 106 16.36 -12.17 6.06
N LEU A 107 15.07 -11.82 6.15
CA LEU A 107 13.99 -12.79 6.08
C LEU A 107 13.70 -13.17 4.61
N GLU A 108 13.58 -14.47 4.34
CA GLU A 108 13.17 -15.01 3.04
C GLU A 108 11.65 -15.20 2.96
N VAL A 109 11.01 -15.32 4.12
CA VAL A 109 9.58 -15.59 4.26
C VAL A 109 9.00 -14.68 5.34
N LEU A 110 7.81 -14.14 5.12
CA LEU A 110 7.08 -13.32 6.09
C LEU A 110 5.84 -14.08 6.58
N ASP A 111 5.82 -14.46 7.84
CA ASP A 111 4.60 -14.86 8.52
C ASP A 111 3.72 -13.65 8.86
N ALA A 112 2.58 -13.86 9.49
CA ALA A 112 1.64 -12.80 9.85
C ALA A 112 2.29 -11.71 10.74
N GLN A 113 3.18 -12.10 11.67
CA GLN A 113 3.85 -11.17 12.56
C GLN A 113 4.92 -10.36 11.84
N ALA A 114 5.73 -11.00 10.99
CA ALA A 114 6.75 -10.32 10.19
C ALA A 114 6.11 -9.34 9.19
N LEU A 115 5.00 -9.75 8.54
CA LEU A 115 4.24 -8.86 7.67
C LEU A 115 3.71 -7.65 8.43
N ALA A 116 3.08 -7.85 9.59
CA ALA A 116 2.58 -6.75 10.42
C ALA A 116 3.70 -5.78 10.79
N SER A 117 4.86 -6.30 11.21
CA SER A 117 6.04 -5.49 11.55
C SER A 117 6.56 -4.69 10.35
N ALA A 118 6.60 -5.31 9.16
CA ALA A 118 6.98 -4.63 7.93
C ALA A 118 6.03 -3.47 7.60
N LEU A 119 4.72 -3.75 7.59
CA LEU A 119 3.71 -2.74 7.27
C LEU A 119 3.70 -1.60 8.30
N GLU A 120 3.86 -1.89 9.59
CA GLU A 120 3.98 -0.87 10.63
C GLU A 120 5.17 0.04 10.44
N ALA A 121 6.34 -0.53 10.19
CA ALA A 121 7.54 0.25 9.92
C ALA A 121 7.36 1.12 8.67
N GLY A 122 6.70 0.59 7.63
CA GLY A 122 6.33 1.32 6.43
C GLY A 122 5.42 2.51 6.73
N VAL A 123 4.32 2.29 7.45
CA VAL A 123 3.36 3.34 7.82
C VAL A 123 3.99 4.37 8.76
N GLY A 124 4.83 3.94 9.71
CA GLY A 124 5.62 4.85 10.53
C GLY A 124 6.54 5.75 9.68
N GLY A 125 7.13 5.19 8.62
CA GLY A 125 7.89 5.95 7.63
C GLY A 125 7.04 6.97 6.87
N LEU A 126 5.83 6.59 6.44
CA LEU A 126 4.86 7.49 5.83
C LEU A 126 4.51 8.67 6.74
N ALA A 127 4.12 8.37 7.99
CA ALA A 127 3.75 9.36 8.98
C ALA A 127 4.88 10.36 9.24
N ALA A 128 6.09 9.86 9.45
CA ALA A 128 7.28 10.68 9.68
C ALA A 128 7.62 11.55 8.46
N ARG A 129 7.60 10.95 7.24
CA ARG A 129 7.94 11.66 5.99
C ARG A 129 6.90 12.71 5.65
N GLY A 130 5.61 12.38 5.80
CA GLY A 130 4.49 13.28 5.53
C GLY A 130 4.24 14.29 6.66
N ARG A 131 4.84 14.09 7.83
CA ARG A 131 4.53 14.83 9.07
C ARG A 131 3.02 14.88 9.30
N ALA A 132 2.38 13.72 9.12
CA ALA A 132 0.93 13.57 9.17
C ALA A 132 0.52 12.52 10.20
N THR A 133 -0.73 12.64 10.65
CA THR A 133 -1.39 11.72 11.56
C THR A 133 -2.74 11.28 10.99
N THR A 134 -3.35 10.27 11.59
CA THR A 134 -4.73 9.87 11.26
C THR A 134 -5.70 11.02 11.58
N GLY A 135 -6.72 11.22 10.76
CA GLY A 135 -7.70 12.28 10.89
C GLY A 135 -7.35 13.56 10.12
N GLU A 136 -6.29 13.56 9.33
CA GLU A 136 -5.84 14.72 8.55
C GLU A 136 -6.23 14.64 7.06
N LYS A 137 -7.04 13.65 6.68
CA LYS A 137 -7.50 13.36 5.31
C LYS A 137 -6.33 13.03 4.39
N THR A 138 -5.67 11.91 4.71
CA THR A 138 -4.50 11.38 4.00
C THR A 138 -4.57 9.86 3.88
N MET A 139 -3.60 9.26 3.16
CA MET A 139 -3.44 7.80 3.11
C MET A 139 -3.34 7.13 4.49
N LEU A 140 -2.94 7.86 5.54
CA LEU A 140 -2.87 7.32 6.90
C LEU A 140 -4.24 6.97 7.46
N ASP A 141 -5.30 7.61 6.98
CA ASP A 141 -6.67 7.30 7.40
C ASP A 141 -7.14 5.93 6.90
N ALA A 142 -6.54 5.40 5.83
CA ALA A 142 -6.71 4.02 5.38
C ALA A 142 -5.70 3.06 6.04
N TRP A 143 -4.42 3.44 6.12
CA TRP A 143 -3.38 2.57 6.68
C TRP A 143 -3.54 2.29 8.17
N SER A 144 -3.89 3.30 8.98
CA SER A 144 -3.94 3.14 10.43
C SER A 144 -5.01 2.14 10.89
N PRO A 145 -6.27 2.19 10.42
CA PRO A 145 -7.25 1.16 10.76
C PRO A 145 -6.90 -0.20 10.17
N ALA A 146 -6.29 -0.27 8.97
CA ALA A 146 -5.82 -1.51 8.38
C ALA A 146 -4.81 -2.23 9.27
N LEU A 147 -3.79 -1.52 9.77
CA LEU A 147 -2.80 -2.09 10.68
C LEU A 147 -3.43 -2.57 11.99
N LYS A 148 -4.38 -1.81 12.53
CA LYS A 148 -5.10 -2.22 13.75
C LYS A 148 -5.87 -3.52 13.52
N ALA A 149 -6.57 -3.64 12.40
CA ALA A 149 -7.31 -4.85 12.03
C ALA A 149 -6.39 -6.05 11.79
N LEU A 150 -5.27 -5.87 11.07
CA LEU A 150 -4.28 -6.91 10.85
C LEU A 150 -3.77 -7.52 12.16
N ARG A 151 -3.51 -6.70 13.16
CA ARG A 151 -3.00 -7.12 14.49
C ARG A 151 -4.02 -7.95 15.29
N THR A 152 -5.28 -7.89 14.98
CA THR A 152 -6.29 -8.70 15.68
C THR A 152 -6.25 -10.18 15.28
N HIS A 153 -5.43 -10.53 14.27
CA HIS A 153 -5.28 -11.89 13.73
C HIS A 153 -3.81 -12.35 13.73
N PRO A 154 -3.13 -12.42 14.89
CA PRO A 154 -1.66 -12.55 14.94
C PRO A 154 -1.11 -13.89 14.42
N GLY A 155 -1.94 -14.90 14.22
CA GLY A 155 -1.54 -16.22 13.71
C GLY A 155 -2.22 -16.60 12.39
N ASP A 156 -3.08 -15.74 11.85
CA ASP A 156 -3.84 -16.00 10.63
C ASP A 156 -3.61 -14.87 9.62
N LEU A 157 -2.68 -15.13 8.70
CA LEU A 157 -2.29 -14.19 7.67
C LEU A 157 -3.46 -13.80 6.77
N ALA A 158 -4.26 -14.79 6.37
CA ALA A 158 -5.38 -14.58 5.45
C ALA A 158 -6.49 -13.76 6.10
N ALA A 159 -6.92 -14.13 7.30
CA ALA A 159 -7.93 -13.38 8.03
C ALA A 159 -7.45 -11.97 8.37
N GLY A 160 -6.18 -11.82 8.76
CA GLY A 160 -5.60 -10.53 9.08
C GLY A 160 -5.55 -9.58 7.89
N VAL A 161 -5.12 -10.05 6.72
CA VAL A 161 -5.07 -9.23 5.50
C VAL A 161 -6.47 -8.88 5.01
N ALA A 162 -7.40 -9.83 5.00
CA ALA A 162 -8.81 -9.55 4.64
C ALA A 162 -9.44 -8.49 5.55
N ALA A 163 -9.23 -8.60 6.87
CA ALA A 163 -9.70 -7.60 7.84
C ALA A 163 -9.04 -6.22 7.62
N ALA A 164 -7.76 -6.20 7.24
CA ALA A 164 -7.04 -4.97 6.93
C ALA A 164 -7.62 -4.27 5.68
N VAL A 165 -7.98 -5.01 4.63
CA VAL A 165 -8.62 -4.45 3.43
C VAL A 165 -9.96 -3.80 3.78
N GLN A 166 -10.80 -4.49 4.55
CA GLN A 166 -12.09 -3.95 4.97
C GLN A 166 -11.92 -2.67 5.79
N ALA A 167 -11.04 -2.70 6.79
CA ALA A 167 -10.77 -1.53 7.64
C ALA A 167 -10.17 -0.35 6.85
N ALA A 168 -9.32 -0.63 5.84
CA ALA A 168 -8.79 0.40 4.96
C ALA A 168 -9.89 1.05 4.09
N ALA A 169 -10.83 0.26 3.59
CA ALA A 169 -11.95 0.77 2.80
C ALA A 169 -12.86 1.69 3.63
N GLU A 170 -13.15 1.32 4.88
CA GLU A 170 -13.86 2.16 5.82
C GLU A 170 -13.08 3.44 6.16
N GLY A 171 -11.76 3.30 6.40
CA GLY A 171 -10.85 4.42 6.66
C GLY A 171 -10.69 5.37 5.47
N ARG A 172 -10.76 4.88 4.23
CA ARG A 172 -10.82 5.71 3.00
C ARG A 172 -12.08 6.58 2.99
N ALA A 173 -13.21 6.04 3.45
CA ALA A 173 -14.51 6.72 3.38
C ALA A 173 -14.73 7.71 4.55
N ALA A 174 -14.23 7.39 5.73
CA ALA A 174 -14.48 8.14 6.96
C ALA A 174 -14.10 9.64 6.88
N PRO A 175 -12.93 10.04 6.30
CA PRO A 175 -12.54 11.44 6.21
C PRO A 175 -13.31 12.26 5.16
N LYS A 176 -14.25 11.67 4.42
CA LYS A 176 -14.98 12.38 3.36
C LYS A 176 -15.64 13.68 3.86
N SER A 177 -16.22 13.66 5.05
CA SER A 177 -16.88 14.82 5.67
C SER A 177 -15.94 15.78 6.40
N MET A 178 -14.63 15.48 6.44
CA MET A 178 -13.64 16.27 7.19
C MET A 178 -12.98 17.31 6.27
N VAL A 179 -12.51 18.40 6.86
CA VAL A 179 -11.60 19.35 6.20
C VAL A 179 -10.20 18.75 6.18
N ALA A 180 -9.53 18.77 5.03
CA ALA A 180 -8.15 18.31 4.93
C ALA A 180 -7.21 19.28 5.64
N THR A 181 -6.29 18.76 6.44
CA THR A 181 -5.30 19.55 7.19
C THR A 181 -3.87 19.27 6.72
N LYS A 182 -3.70 18.31 5.81
CA LYS A 182 -2.41 17.93 5.21
C LYS A 182 -2.48 17.76 3.70
N GLY A 183 -1.29 17.76 3.09
CA GLY A 183 -1.15 17.62 1.64
C GLY A 183 -1.73 18.80 0.86
N ARG A 184 -1.89 18.62 -0.45
CA ARG A 184 -2.44 19.65 -1.34
C ARG A 184 -3.88 20.01 -1.01
N ALA A 185 -4.68 19.02 -0.62
CA ALA A 185 -6.07 19.22 -0.22
C ALA A 185 -6.26 20.25 0.89
N SER A 186 -5.27 20.43 1.79
CA SER A 186 -5.33 21.40 2.87
C SER A 186 -5.39 22.85 2.40
N TYR A 187 -4.86 23.16 1.20
CA TYR A 187 -4.95 24.51 0.63
C TYR A 187 -6.37 24.90 0.21
N LEU A 188 -7.26 23.92 0.08
CA LEU A 188 -8.65 24.16 -0.30
C LEU A 188 -9.56 24.50 0.90
N GLY A 189 -9.11 24.21 2.14
CA GLY A 189 -9.93 24.38 3.33
C GLY A 189 -11.27 23.63 3.23
N GLU A 190 -12.37 24.30 3.49
CA GLU A 190 -13.74 23.74 3.42
C GLU A 190 -14.10 23.10 2.06
N ARG A 191 -13.49 23.54 0.97
CA ARG A 191 -13.71 22.92 -0.35
C ARG A 191 -13.16 21.50 -0.46
N SER A 192 -12.35 21.06 0.49
CA SER A 192 -11.90 19.66 0.56
C SER A 192 -12.94 18.71 1.12
N VAL A 193 -14.01 19.23 1.74
CA VAL A 193 -15.12 18.44 2.28
C VAL A 193 -15.91 17.79 1.13
N GLY A 194 -16.37 16.56 1.34
CA GLY A 194 -17.12 15.79 0.35
C GLY A 194 -16.25 14.95 -0.58
N HIS A 195 -14.92 15.11 -0.56
CA HIS A 195 -13.99 14.41 -1.43
C HIS A 195 -13.19 13.33 -0.68
N ILE A 196 -12.80 12.29 -1.40
CA ILE A 196 -11.96 11.19 -0.91
C ILE A 196 -10.51 11.53 -1.22
N ASP A 197 -9.59 11.24 -0.29
CA ASP A 197 -8.15 11.36 -0.52
C ASP A 197 -7.67 10.31 -1.53
N PRO A 198 -6.98 10.70 -2.64
CA PRO A 198 -6.48 9.76 -3.63
C PRO A 198 -5.42 8.81 -3.07
N GLY A 199 -4.63 9.26 -2.08
CA GLY A 199 -3.67 8.42 -1.38
C GLY A 199 -4.33 7.32 -0.54
N ALA A 200 -5.47 7.62 0.12
CA ALA A 200 -6.26 6.62 0.81
C ALA A 200 -6.87 5.60 -0.17
N ALA A 201 -7.33 6.06 -1.33
CA ALA A 201 -7.85 5.18 -2.38
C ALA A 201 -6.77 4.24 -2.93
N SER A 202 -5.58 4.74 -3.26
CA SER A 202 -4.46 3.90 -3.71
C SER A 202 -3.96 2.94 -2.62
N THR A 203 -4.06 3.31 -1.34
CA THR A 203 -3.75 2.42 -0.21
C THR A 203 -4.67 1.19 -0.19
N VAL A 204 -5.98 1.38 -0.40
CA VAL A 204 -6.93 0.26 -0.48
C VAL A 204 -6.56 -0.69 -1.61
N LEU A 205 -6.18 -0.17 -2.79
CA LEU A 205 -5.77 -1.00 -3.92
C LEU A 205 -4.50 -1.81 -3.63
N LEU A 206 -3.52 -1.24 -2.92
CA LEU A 206 -2.30 -1.97 -2.51
C LEU A 206 -2.63 -3.10 -1.53
N LEU A 207 -3.54 -2.88 -0.58
CA LEU A 207 -3.98 -3.91 0.37
C LEU A 207 -4.84 -4.97 -0.31
N THR A 208 -5.71 -4.59 -1.26
CA THR A 208 -6.47 -5.53 -2.08
C THR A 208 -5.54 -6.43 -2.90
N ALA A 209 -4.48 -5.87 -3.48
CA ALA A 209 -3.47 -6.65 -4.18
C ALA A 209 -2.77 -7.67 -3.28
N LEU A 210 -2.50 -7.30 -2.02
CA LEU A 210 -1.93 -8.20 -1.03
C LEU A 210 -2.90 -9.33 -0.67
N ASP A 211 -4.17 -9.01 -0.48
CA ASP A 211 -5.23 -9.99 -0.20
C ASP A 211 -5.42 -10.96 -1.37
N ASP A 212 -5.37 -10.47 -2.62
CA ASP A 212 -5.43 -11.33 -3.81
C ASP A 212 -4.29 -12.36 -3.83
N VAL A 213 -3.09 -11.97 -3.43
CA VAL A 213 -1.93 -12.88 -3.36
C VAL A 213 -2.12 -13.89 -2.24
N VAL A 214 -2.44 -13.44 -1.03
CA VAL A 214 -2.63 -14.31 0.14
C VAL A 214 -3.74 -15.33 -0.10
N ALA A 215 -4.80 -14.94 -0.79
CA ALA A 215 -5.93 -15.82 -1.13
C ALA A 215 -5.70 -16.65 -2.41
N GLY A 216 -4.52 -16.59 -3.03
CA GLY A 216 -4.21 -17.32 -4.26
C GLY A 216 -4.98 -16.84 -5.50
N ARG A 217 -5.52 -15.62 -5.48
CA ARG A 217 -6.28 -15.01 -6.60
C ARG A 217 -5.41 -14.22 -7.57
N ALA A 218 -4.16 -13.96 -7.22
CA ALA A 218 -3.19 -13.27 -8.08
C ALA A 218 -2.44 -14.29 -8.93
N SER A 219 -2.84 -14.47 -10.17
CA SER A 219 -2.15 -15.26 -11.19
C SER A 219 -1.41 -14.36 -12.18
#